data_5021d7d072257bab2fdc50be6d591496
#
_entry.id   5021d7d072257bab2fdc50be6d591496
#
_cell.length_a   1.000
_cell.length_b   1.000
_cell.length_c   1.000
_cell.angle_alpha   90.00
_cell.angle_beta   90.00
_cell.angle_gamma   90.00
#
_symmetry.space_group_name_H-M   'P 1'
#
loop_
_entity.id
_entity.type
_entity.pdbx_description
1 polymer ?
#
loop_
_entity_poly.entity_id
_entity_poly.type
_entity_poly.pdbx_seq_one_letter_code
_entity_poly.pdbx_strand_id
1 'polypeptide(L)'
;SDLGIRGITVCTSRLKQDMTCHETWITAMGGVGTGTISRFAEKNSLKGFEWAVGIPGTLCGAVFMNANGYGSQMKNVVEEVYTISSDGTEDRTYGWDDLHYGDSDSVFMHNGDIIVGAKLHLAPGNADEIKRNMTEHQISRRTKQPLEKRSAGTMYLRPPGYHVGPMIKDCGLIGFSVGDAQVSTKHPDFVVNNGHASCKDVLAVLHEVQKRIMDNYHIHVPLDVRILGEGVKQER
;
A
#
# COMPACT_ATOMS: atom_id res chain seq x y z
N SER A 1 11.77 12.27 -3.42
CA SER A 1 13.04 12.95 -3.73
C SER A 1 13.52 13.76 -2.53
N ASP A 2 14.85 13.80 -2.31
CA ASP A 2 15.47 14.63 -1.25
C ASP A 2 15.34 16.12 -1.53
N LEU A 3 15.07 16.52 -2.77
CA LEU A 3 14.81 17.90 -3.17
C LEU A 3 13.37 18.37 -2.88
N GLY A 4 12.53 17.48 -2.38
CA GLY A 4 11.15 17.77 -2.01
C GLY A 4 10.18 17.81 -3.17
N ILE A 5 8.97 18.25 -2.88
CA ILE A 5 7.86 18.41 -3.84
C ILE A 5 7.52 19.90 -3.90
N ARG A 6 7.46 20.49 -5.10
CA ARG A 6 7.04 21.88 -5.31
C ARG A 6 5.54 22.04 -5.10
N GLY A 7 5.16 23.19 -4.58
CA GLY A 7 3.77 23.56 -4.37
C GLY A 7 3.27 23.20 -2.98
N ILE A 8 1.95 22.99 -2.87
CA ILE A 8 1.27 22.67 -1.61
C ILE A 8 0.99 21.19 -1.56
N THR A 9 1.47 20.53 -0.49
CA THR A 9 1.14 19.11 -0.21
C THR A 9 0.11 19.05 0.92
N VAL A 10 -1.06 18.47 0.64
CA VAL A 10 -2.14 18.29 1.61
C VAL A 10 -2.03 16.91 2.27
N CYS A 11 -1.89 16.90 3.61
CA CYS A 11 -1.86 15.65 4.37
C CYS A 11 -3.27 15.29 4.86
N THR A 12 -3.91 14.35 4.20
CA THR A 12 -5.29 13.93 4.48
C THR A 12 -5.44 13.21 5.83
N SER A 13 -4.37 12.62 6.39
CA SER A 13 -4.42 11.93 7.69
C SER A 13 -4.73 12.87 8.88
N ARG A 14 -4.65 14.19 8.68
CA ARG A 14 -5.01 15.21 9.68
C ARG A 14 -6.41 15.78 9.51
N LEU A 15 -7.13 15.35 8.49
CA LEU A 15 -8.53 15.72 8.29
C LEU A 15 -9.43 14.95 9.26
N LYS A 16 -10.71 15.33 9.29
CA LYS A 16 -11.72 14.67 10.12
C LYS A 16 -11.73 13.15 9.90
N GLN A 17 -11.79 12.40 11.00
CA GLN A 17 -11.65 10.94 11.01
C GLN A 17 -13.01 10.27 11.24
N ASP A 18 -14.03 10.69 10.49
CA ASP A 18 -15.38 10.17 10.68
C ASP A 18 -15.52 8.76 10.07
N MET A 19 -16.21 7.92 10.84
CA MET A 19 -16.63 6.59 10.41
C MET A 19 -18.04 6.30 10.93
N THR A 20 -18.84 5.68 10.10
CA THR A 20 -20.17 5.17 10.49
C THR A 20 -20.31 3.71 10.10
N CYS A 21 -21.13 2.98 10.86
CA CYS A 21 -21.49 1.60 10.57
C CYS A 21 -23.00 1.50 10.51
N HIS A 22 -23.53 0.94 9.46
CA HIS A 22 -24.94 0.59 9.32
C HIS A 22 -25.03 -0.84 8.80
N GLU A 23 -25.50 -1.76 9.65
CA GLU A 23 -25.53 -3.19 9.35
C GLU A 23 -24.14 -3.72 8.97
N THR A 24 -23.94 -4.13 7.71
CA THR A 24 -22.68 -4.65 7.16
C THR A 24 -21.83 -3.60 6.45
N TRP A 25 -22.27 -2.35 6.44
CA TRP A 25 -21.65 -1.26 5.71
C TRP A 25 -20.85 -0.34 6.63
N ILE A 26 -19.60 -0.11 6.29
CA ILE A 26 -18.77 0.91 6.94
C ILE A 26 -18.50 2.00 5.92
N THR A 27 -18.91 3.24 6.25
CA THR A 27 -18.51 4.42 5.51
C THR A 27 -17.44 5.16 6.30
N ALA A 28 -16.33 5.49 5.66
CA ALA A 28 -15.22 6.18 6.31
C ALA A 28 -14.63 7.28 5.43
N MET A 29 -14.18 8.36 6.09
CA MET A 29 -13.42 9.42 5.44
C MET A 29 -12.04 8.92 5.01
N GLY A 30 -11.55 9.47 3.91
CA GLY A 30 -10.34 9.01 3.25
C GLY A 30 -9.05 9.07 4.08
N GLY A 31 -8.98 10.02 5.03
CA GLY A 31 -7.85 10.16 5.95
C GLY A 31 -7.80 9.14 7.09
N VAL A 32 -8.85 8.33 7.28
CA VAL A 32 -8.88 7.30 8.34
C VAL A 32 -7.85 6.22 8.06
N GLY A 33 -7.08 5.85 9.07
CA GLY A 33 -6.08 4.78 8.95
C GLY A 33 -6.72 3.40 8.77
N THR A 34 -6.17 2.57 7.88
CA THR A 34 -6.66 1.21 7.59
C THR A 34 -6.78 0.34 8.84
N GLY A 35 -5.79 0.39 9.73
CA GLY A 35 -5.83 -0.32 11.01
C GLY A 35 -6.89 0.22 11.97
N THR A 36 -7.32 1.46 11.84
CA THR A 36 -8.43 2.05 12.61
C THR A 36 -9.76 1.50 12.10
N ILE A 37 -9.94 1.43 10.77
CA ILE A 37 -11.12 0.81 10.15
C ILE A 37 -11.21 -0.68 10.53
N SER A 38 -10.08 -1.40 10.50
CA SER A 38 -10.03 -2.82 10.89
C SER A 38 -10.53 -3.04 12.32
N ARG A 39 -10.06 -2.21 13.28
CA ARG A 39 -10.55 -2.26 14.67
C ARG A 39 -12.00 -1.81 14.82
N PHE A 40 -12.45 -0.89 13.98
CA PHE A 40 -13.86 -0.46 13.98
C PHE A 40 -14.77 -1.58 13.45
N ALA A 41 -14.35 -2.30 12.41
CA ALA A 41 -15.04 -3.48 11.91
C ALA A 41 -15.12 -4.60 12.98
N GLU A 42 -14.01 -4.90 13.69
CA GLU A 42 -13.97 -5.85 14.81
C GLU A 42 -15.02 -5.49 15.89
N LYS A 43 -15.07 -4.23 16.31
CA LYS A 43 -16.03 -3.74 17.32
C LYS A 43 -17.49 -3.92 16.89
N ASN A 44 -17.77 -3.90 15.60
CA ASN A 44 -19.10 -4.12 15.04
C ASN A 44 -19.33 -5.59 14.61
N SER A 45 -18.45 -6.53 14.99
CA SER A 45 -18.52 -7.94 14.61
C SER A 45 -18.61 -8.16 13.09
N LEU A 46 -17.87 -7.35 12.32
CA LEU A 46 -17.79 -7.42 10.86
C LEU A 46 -16.44 -8.00 10.43
N LYS A 47 -16.47 -9.11 9.68
CA LYS A 47 -15.30 -9.77 9.09
C LYS A 47 -15.08 -9.34 7.63
N GLY A 48 -13.84 -9.53 7.14
CA GLY A 48 -13.42 -9.28 5.76
C GLY A 48 -12.42 -8.15 5.64
N PHE A 49 -12.10 -7.43 6.74
CA PHE A 49 -11.09 -6.36 6.75
C PHE A 49 -9.94 -6.61 7.74
N GLU A 50 -9.82 -7.83 8.29
CA GLU A 50 -8.78 -8.23 9.25
C GLU A 50 -7.37 -8.12 8.66
N TRP A 51 -7.25 -8.42 7.36
CA TRP A 51 -6.00 -8.36 6.62
C TRP A 51 -5.34 -6.98 6.59
N ALA A 52 -6.14 -5.91 6.72
CA ALA A 52 -5.69 -4.54 6.68
C ALA A 52 -5.05 -4.06 7.99
N VAL A 53 -5.17 -4.85 9.09
CA VAL A 53 -4.55 -4.51 10.36
C VAL A 53 -3.03 -4.46 10.23
N GLY A 54 -2.43 -3.34 10.66
CA GLY A 54 -0.98 -3.14 10.59
C GLY A 54 -0.45 -2.77 9.19
N ILE A 55 -1.30 -2.60 8.18
CA ILE A 55 -0.90 -1.90 6.95
C ILE A 55 -0.80 -0.41 7.29
N PRO A 56 0.36 0.23 7.09
CA PRO A 56 0.49 1.66 7.28
C PRO A 56 -0.24 2.41 6.16
N GLY A 57 -0.86 3.52 6.49
CA GLY A 57 -1.54 4.36 5.51
C GLY A 57 -3.01 4.59 5.83
N THR A 58 -3.68 5.31 4.93
CA THR A 58 -5.06 5.75 5.04
C THR A 58 -5.97 5.01 4.07
N LEU A 59 -7.29 5.12 4.27
CA LEU A 59 -8.29 4.58 3.36
C LEU A 59 -8.08 5.07 1.91
N CYS A 60 -7.85 6.39 1.72
CA CYS A 60 -7.57 6.94 0.37
C CYS A 60 -6.41 6.23 -0.31
N GLY A 61 -5.28 6.08 0.39
CA GLY A 61 -4.10 5.40 -0.17
C GLY A 61 -4.37 3.93 -0.44
N ALA A 62 -5.09 3.24 0.44
CA ALA A 62 -5.44 1.84 0.26
C ALA A 62 -6.38 1.62 -0.95
N VAL A 63 -7.41 2.48 -1.11
CA VAL A 63 -8.31 2.47 -2.27
C VAL A 63 -7.55 2.78 -3.55
N PHE A 64 -6.71 3.83 -3.52
CA PHE A 64 -5.91 4.28 -4.67
C PHE A 64 -5.00 3.17 -5.22
N MET A 65 -4.35 2.42 -4.34
CA MET A 65 -3.39 1.36 -4.68
C MET A 65 -4.02 -0.03 -4.79
N ASN A 66 -5.33 -0.20 -4.61
CA ASN A 66 -5.92 -1.52 -4.39
C ASN A 66 -5.11 -2.34 -3.38
N ALA A 67 -4.81 -1.73 -2.23
CA ALA A 67 -3.92 -2.33 -1.22
C ALA A 67 -4.36 -3.75 -0.87
N ASN A 68 -3.38 -4.63 -0.68
CA ASN A 68 -3.61 -6.05 -0.48
C ASN A 68 -2.76 -6.64 0.67
N GLY A 69 -3.14 -7.82 1.10
CA GLY A 69 -2.42 -8.59 2.12
C GLY A 69 -3.18 -9.84 2.54
N TYR A 70 -2.46 -10.88 2.91
CA TYR A 70 -3.03 -12.13 3.43
C TYR A 70 -4.14 -12.73 2.57
N GLY A 71 -3.99 -12.64 1.23
CA GLY A 71 -4.95 -13.20 0.27
C GLY A 71 -6.19 -12.36 0.01
N SER A 72 -6.28 -11.14 0.58
CA SER A 72 -7.38 -10.21 0.34
C SER A 72 -6.86 -8.84 -0.13
N GLN A 73 -7.76 -7.97 -0.59
CA GLN A 73 -7.42 -6.66 -1.15
C GLN A 73 -8.64 -5.72 -1.11
N MET A 74 -8.42 -4.42 -1.35
CA MET A 74 -9.48 -3.40 -1.29
C MET A 74 -10.64 -3.73 -2.21
N LYS A 75 -10.41 -4.19 -3.43
CA LYS A 75 -11.49 -4.55 -4.39
C LYS A 75 -12.48 -5.58 -3.87
N ASN A 76 -12.11 -6.35 -2.82
CA ASN A 76 -12.99 -7.38 -2.27
C ASN A 76 -14.03 -6.81 -1.30
N VAL A 77 -13.84 -5.56 -0.87
CA VAL A 77 -14.66 -4.93 0.19
C VAL A 77 -15.18 -3.54 -0.16
N VAL A 78 -14.56 -2.85 -1.14
CA VAL A 78 -15.03 -1.52 -1.57
C VAL A 78 -16.27 -1.67 -2.42
N GLU A 79 -17.28 -0.87 -2.10
CA GLU A 79 -18.55 -0.79 -2.85
C GLU A 79 -18.68 0.53 -3.59
N GLU A 80 -18.39 1.64 -2.90
CA GLU A 80 -18.45 2.99 -3.45
C GLU A 80 -17.21 3.78 -3.02
N VAL A 81 -16.74 4.67 -3.89
CA VAL A 81 -15.67 5.62 -3.58
C VAL A 81 -16.16 7.03 -3.87
N TYR A 82 -16.01 7.91 -2.90
CA TYR A 82 -16.37 9.32 -2.99
C TYR A 82 -15.13 10.14 -3.31
N THR A 83 -15.22 11.01 -4.31
CA THR A 83 -14.10 11.80 -4.82
C THR A 83 -14.51 13.24 -5.09
N ILE A 84 -13.48 14.08 -5.21
CA ILE A 84 -13.56 15.40 -5.82
C ILE A 84 -12.80 15.34 -7.13
N SER A 85 -13.33 15.92 -8.21
CA SER A 85 -12.65 15.99 -9.50
C SER A 85 -11.28 16.66 -9.38
N SER A 86 -10.36 16.35 -10.29
CA SER A 86 -8.99 16.85 -10.26
C SER A 86 -8.86 18.38 -10.27
N ASP A 87 -9.85 19.08 -10.79
CA ASP A 87 -9.96 20.55 -10.79
C ASP A 87 -10.70 21.12 -9.56
N GLY A 88 -11.23 20.24 -8.70
CA GLY A 88 -11.93 20.61 -7.46
C GLY A 88 -13.36 21.14 -7.64
N THR A 89 -13.95 20.99 -8.81
CA THR A 89 -15.26 21.60 -9.15
C THR A 89 -16.46 20.67 -8.95
N GLU A 90 -16.24 19.35 -8.94
CA GLU A 90 -17.31 18.36 -8.90
C GLU A 90 -17.08 17.29 -7.85
N ASP A 91 -18.11 16.95 -7.09
CA ASP A 91 -18.15 15.74 -6.29
C ASP A 91 -18.60 14.57 -7.17
N ARG A 92 -17.90 13.44 -7.08
CA ARG A 92 -18.19 12.23 -7.85
C ARG A 92 -18.27 11.01 -6.94
N THR A 93 -19.09 10.05 -7.36
CA THR A 93 -19.16 8.73 -6.73
C THR A 93 -18.89 7.66 -7.78
N TYR A 94 -17.96 6.76 -7.48
CA TYR A 94 -17.60 5.61 -8.31
C TYR A 94 -18.16 4.36 -7.65
N GLY A 95 -18.96 3.58 -8.41
CA GLY A 95 -19.36 2.24 -8.03
C GLY A 95 -18.24 1.22 -8.29
N TRP A 96 -18.39 0.00 -7.78
CA TRP A 96 -17.36 -1.04 -7.88
C TRP A 96 -16.85 -1.27 -9.31
N ASP A 97 -17.75 -1.32 -10.31
CA ASP A 97 -17.40 -1.56 -11.71
C ASP A 97 -16.55 -0.43 -12.31
N ASP A 98 -16.70 0.80 -11.82
CA ASP A 98 -15.99 1.98 -12.31
C ASP A 98 -14.56 2.09 -11.76
N LEU A 99 -14.21 1.31 -10.73
CA LEU A 99 -12.94 1.40 -10.06
C LEU A 99 -11.78 0.80 -10.87
N HIS A 100 -12.08 -0.08 -11.82
CA HIS A 100 -11.12 -0.74 -12.72
C HIS A 100 -9.89 -1.28 -11.98
N TYR A 101 -10.08 -1.93 -10.84
CA TYR A 101 -9.01 -2.42 -10.00
C TYR A 101 -8.12 -3.46 -10.68
N GLY A 102 -6.84 -3.15 -10.75
CA GLY A 102 -5.74 -4.02 -11.15
C GLY A 102 -4.82 -4.43 -9.98
N ASP A 103 -3.67 -5.01 -10.30
CA ASP A 103 -2.61 -5.28 -9.32
C ASP A 103 -1.89 -3.97 -8.98
N SER A 104 -2.04 -3.51 -7.73
CA SER A 104 -1.60 -2.19 -7.27
C SER A 104 -2.07 -1.03 -8.16
N ASP A 105 -3.28 -1.14 -8.73
CA ASP A 105 -3.82 -0.16 -9.68
C ASP A 105 -5.32 0.09 -9.49
N SER A 106 -5.75 1.31 -9.83
CA SER A 106 -7.14 1.75 -9.85
C SER A 106 -7.34 2.88 -10.86
N VAL A 107 -8.59 3.16 -11.23
CA VAL A 107 -8.96 4.28 -12.10
C VAL A 107 -8.38 5.63 -11.62
N PHE A 108 -8.21 5.80 -10.31
CA PHE A 108 -7.72 7.05 -9.70
C PHE A 108 -6.25 7.33 -10.00
N MET A 109 -5.48 6.34 -10.41
CA MET A 109 -4.10 6.55 -10.89
C MET A 109 -4.05 7.21 -12.26
N HIS A 110 -5.16 7.17 -13.00
CA HIS A 110 -5.23 7.57 -14.41
C HIS A 110 -6.11 8.81 -14.64
N ASN A 111 -7.11 9.07 -13.78
CA ASN A 111 -8.03 10.18 -13.96
C ASN A 111 -7.71 11.42 -13.12
N GLY A 112 -6.87 11.28 -12.09
CA GLY A 112 -6.45 12.37 -11.22
C GLY A 112 -7.49 12.80 -10.18
N ASP A 113 -8.63 12.12 -10.05
CA ASP A 113 -9.64 12.43 -9.04
C ASP A 113 -9.11 12.19 -7.62
N ILE A 114 -9.52 13.03 -6.70
CA ILE A 114 -9.05 13.04 -5.30
C ILE A 114 -10.04 12.26 -4.45
N ILE A 115 -9.60 11.12 -3.91
CA ILE A 115 -10.42 10.28 -3.04
C ILE A 115 -10.62 10.99 -1.69
N VAL A 116 -11.87 11.15 -1.26
CA VAL A 116 -12.23 11.78 0.02
C VAL A 116 -12.88 10.81 1.00
N GLY A 117 -13.35 9.67 0.54
CA GLY A 117 -13.96 8.63 1.38
C GLY A 117 -14.33 7.39 0.59
N ALA A 118 -14.76 6.36 1.29
CA ALA A 118 -15.29 5.15 0.67
C ALA A 118 -16.31 4.45 1.58
N LYS A 119 -17.17 3.65 0.96
CA LYS A 119 -18.10 2.73 1.59
C LYS A 119 -17.62 1.32 1.36
N LEU A 120 -17.47 0.58 2.44
CA LEU A 120 -17.00 -0.79 2.46
C LEU A 120 -18.16 -1.73 2.80
N HIS A 121 -18.27 -2.84 2.09
CA HIS A 121 -19.22 -3.92 2.40
C HIS A 121 -18.46 -5.07 3.06
N LEU A 122 -18.84 -5.39 4.29
CA LEU A 122 -18.24 -6.46 5.07
C LEU A 122 -19.30 -7.52 5.39
N ALA A 123 -18.92 -8.59 6.03
CA ALA A 123 -19.86 -9.65 6.41
C ALA A 123 -19.94 -9.79 7.94
N PRO A 124 -21.10 -10.18 8.51
CA PRO A 124 -21.20 -10.52 9.91
C PRO A 124 -20.22 -11.64 10.26
N GLY A 125 -19.58 -11.55 11.42
CA GLY A 125 -18.59 -12.52 11.88
C GLY A 125 -18.56 -12.69 13.38
N ASN A 126 -17.82 -13.70 13.84
CA ASN A 126 -17.57 -13.90 15.26
C ASN A 126 -16.45 -12.96 15.72
N ALA A 127 -16.69 -12.13 16.75
CA ALA A 127 -15.74 -11.14 17.23
C ALA A 127 -14.40 -11.76 17.69
N ASP A 128 -14.44 -12.93 18.34
CA ASP A 128 -13.23 -13.61 18.82
C ASP A 128 -12.41 -14.17 17.66
N GLU A 129 -13.07 -14.67 16.61
CA GLU A 129 -12.40 -15.13 15.39
C GLU A 129 -11.75 -13.96 14.64
N ILE A 130 -12.47 -12.85 14.45
CA ILE A 130 -11.96 -11.63 13.84
C ILE A 130 -10.72 -11.15 14.60
N LYS A 131 -10.81 -11.05 15.92
CA LYS A 131 -9.69 -10.63 16.76
C LYS A 131 -8.48 -11.57 16.67
N ARG A 132 -8.73 -12.88 16.63
CA ARG A 132 -7.67 -13.88 16.46
C ARG A 132 -6.97 -13.69 15.11
N ASN A 133 -7.71 -13.58 14.00
CA ASN A 133 -7.16 -13.36 12.66
C ASN A 133 -6.33 -12.07 12.60
N MET A 134 -6.85 -10.97 13.16
CA MET A 134 -6.10 -9.71 13.24
C MET A 134 -4.79 -9.87 14.02
N THR A 135 -4.83 -10.60 15.14
CA THR A 135 -3.63 -10.85 15.97
C THR A 135 -2.59 -11.67 15.19
N GLU A 136 -3.01 -12.72 14.51
CA GLU A 136 -2.16 -13.55 13.68
C GLU A 136 -1.49 -12.75 12.55
N HIS A 137 -2.26 -11.89 11.87
CA HIS A 137 -1.71 -10.99 10.84
C HIS A 137 -0.69 -10.01 11.41
N GLN A 138 -0.95 -9.42 12.59
CA GLN A 138 0.01 -8.53 13.25
C GLN A 138 1.31 -9.26 13.65
N ILE A 139 1.19 -10.47 14.22
CA ILE A 139 2.34 -11.29 14.58
C ILE A 139 3.15 -11.63 13.31
N SER A 140 2.48 -12.09 12.25
CA SER A 140 3.12 -12.41 10.98
C SER A 140 3.88 -11.21 10.39
N ARG A 141 3.28 -10.00 10.43
CA ARG A 141 3.98 -8.78 9.96
C ARG A 141 5.22 -8.48 10.79
N ARG A 142 5.11 -8.48 12.11
CA ARG A 142 6.25 -8.22 13.01
C ARG A 142 7.39 -9.21 12.81
N THR A 143 7.03 -10.49 12.56
CA THR A 143 8.02 -11.56 12.37
C THR A 143 8.70 -11.47 11.00
N LYS A 144 7.94 -11.17 9.93
CA LYS A 144 8.41 -11.29 8.55
C LYS A 144 8.88 -9.97 7.92
N GLN A 145 8.42 -8.81 8.43
CA GLN A 145 8.71 -7.51 7.84
C GLN A 145 9.66 -6.69 8.72
N PRO A 146 10.52 -5.85 8.13
CA PRO A 146 11.50 -5.04 8.86
C PRO A 146 10.86 -3.76 9.44
N LEU A 147 9.81 -3.93 10.30
CA LEU A 147 9.01 -2.82 10.83
C LEU A 147 9.79 -1.89 11.77
N GLU A 148 10.93 -2.33 12.26
CA GLU A 148 11.87 -1.56 13.07
C GLU A 148 12.74 -0.59 12.25
N LYS A 149 12.72 -0.73 10.92
CA LYS A 149 13.48 0.09 9.98
C LYS A 149 12.55 1.01 9.18
N ARG A 150 13.07 2.13 8.71
CA ARG A 150 12.35 2.99 7.75
C ARG A 150 12.35 2.32 6.38
N SER A 151 11.18 2.17 5.77
CA SER A 151 11.01 1.62 4.43
C SER A 151 9.70 2.10 3.82
N ALA A 152 9.55 1.95 2.52
CA ALA A 152 8.30 2.24 1.80
C ALA A 152 7.43 0.98 1.53
N GLY A 153 7.70 -0.13 2.22
CA GLY A 153 7.01 -1.40 2.01
C GLY A 153 7.73 -2.29 0.99
N THR A 154 6.97 -3.15 0.30
CA THR A 154 7.46 -3.91 -0.86
C THR A 154 7.71 -2.95 -2.03
N MET A 155 8.80 -3.20 -2.75
CA MET A 155 9.30 -2.24 -3.74
C MET A 155 8.88 -2.55 -5.18
N TYR A 156 8.46 -3.80 -5.45
CA TYR A 156 8.25 -4.27 -6.81
C TYR A 156 6.88 -4.90 -7.01
N LEU A 157 6.30 -4.67 -8.19
CA LEU A 157 5.13 -5.41 -8.66
C LEU A 157 5.51 -6.86 -8.92
N ARG A 158 4.60 -7.77 -8.60
CA ARG A 158 4.81 -9.20 -8.79
C ARG A 158 4.64 -9.58 -10.27
N PRO A 159 5.66 -10.12 -10.95
CA PRO A 159 5.46 -10.68 -12.27
C PRO A 159 4.56 -11.92 -12.22
N PRO A 160 3.74 -12.17 -13.25
CA PRO A 160 2.89 -13.35 -13.30
C PRO A 160 3.70 -14.64 -13.12
N GLY A 161 3.27 -15.49 -12.18
CA GLY A 161 3.93 -16.78 -11.89
C GLY A 161 5.19 -16.70 -11.03
N TYR A 162 5.63 -15.51 -10.60
CA TYR A 162 6.86 -15.34 -9.82
C TYR A 162 6.61 -14.61 -8.49
N HIS A 163 7.54 -14.78 -7.57
CA HIS A 163 7.64 -14.01 -6.33
C HIS A 163 8.97 -13.28 -6.29
N VAL A 164 8.95 -11.97 -6.15
CA VAL A 164 10.15 -11.12 -6.25
C VAL A 164 11.16 -11.42 -5.14
N GLY A 165 10.71 -11.63 -3.91
CA GLY A 165 11.60 -11.95 -2.79
C GLY A 165 12.53 -13.16 -3.03
N PRO A 166 12.03 -14.33 -3.44
CA PRO A 166 12.87 -15.46 -3.88
C PRO A 166 13.84 -15.10 -5.02
N MET A 167 13.40 -14.36 -6.05
CA MET A 167 14.28 -13.93 -7.16
C MET A 167 15.44 -13.08 -6.66
N ILE A 168 15.18 -12.10 -5.76
CA ILE A 168 16.22 -11.27 -5.13
C ILE A 168 17.21 -12.13 -4.35
N LYS A 169 16.71 -13.13 -3.61
CA LYS A 169 17.55 -14.09 -2.87
C LYS A 169 18.46 -14.89 -3.80
N ASP A 170 17.90 -15.43 -4.86
CA ASP A 170 18.64 -16.25 -5.83
C ASP A 170 19.69 -15.43 -6.59
N CYS A 171 19.45 -14.14 -6.80
CA CYS A 171 20.43 -13.20 -7.33
C CYS A 171 21.53 -12.82 -6.32
N GLY A 172 21.51 -13.34 -5.09
CA GLY A 172 22.51 -13.05 -4.05
C GLY A 172 22.45 -11.62 -3.51
N LEU A 173 21.28 -10.96 -3.60
CA LEU A 173 21.15 -9.52 -3.27
C LEU A 173 20.64 -9.26 -1.85
N ILE A 174 20.42 -10.28 -1.02
CA ILE A 174 20.06 -10.07 0.40
C ILE A 174 21.20 -9.29 1.09
N GLY A 175 20.82 -8.14 1.68
CA GLY A 175 21.80 -7.27 2.36
C GLY A 175 22.64 -6.41 1.43
N PHE A 176 22.45 -6.49 0.10
CA PHE A 176 23.08 -5.55 -0.85
C PHE A 176 22.73 -4.12 -0.49
N SER A 177 23.72 -3.22 -0.51
CA SER A 177 23.53 -1.83 -0.07
C SER A 177 24.23 -0.82 -0.98
N VAL A 178 23.67 0.36 -1.04
CA VAL A 178 24.28 1.58 -1.59
C VAL A 178 24.08 2.68 -0.55
N GLY A 179 25.14 3.26 -0.05
CA GLY A 179 25.06 4.13 1.12
C GLY A 179 24.33 3.44 2.29
N ASP A 180 23.37 4.13 2.89
CA ASP A 180 22.53 3.57 3.97
C ASP A 180 21.25 2.87 3.48
N ALA A 181 21.00 2.80 2.17
CA ALA A 181 19.92 2.01 1.59
C ALA A 181 20.34 0.55 1.42
N GLN A 182 19.51 -0.40 1.88
CA GLN A 182 19.85 -1.81 1.88
C GLN A 182 18.64 -2.69 1.54
N VAL A 183 18.85 -3.73 0.71
CA VAL A 183 17.91 -4.85 0.58
C VAL A 183 17.79 -5.54 1.93
N SER A 184 16.60 -5.59 2.49
CA SER A 184 16.37 -6.12 3.84
C SER A 184 16.78 -7.59 3.96
N THR A 185 17.51 -7.91 5.03
CA THR A 185 17.85 -9.30 5.38
C THR A 185 16.67 -10.09 5.92
N LYS A 186 15.60 -9.39 6.36
CA LYS A 186 14.39 -9.99 6.92
C LYS A 186 13.32 -10.27 5.86
N HIS A 187 13.15 -9.36 4.90
CA HIS A 187 12.22 -9.50 3.79
C HIS A 187 12.85 -8.91 2.51
N PRO A 188 13.32 -9.75 1.57
CA PRO A 188 14.13 -9.28 0.45
C PRO A 188 13.46 -8.26 -0.47
N ASP A 189 12.12 -8.24 -0.53
CA ASP A 189 11.34 -7.28 -1.33
C ASP A 189 11.22 -5.89 -0.65
N PHE A 190 11.85 -5.69 0.50
CA PHE A 190 11.94 -4.39 1.18
C PHE A 190 13.32 -3.79 1.02
N VAL A 191 13.38 -2.51 0.70
CA VAL A 191 14.60 -1.70 0.86
C VAL A 191 14.44 -0.85 2.12
N VAL A 192 15.40 -1.01 3.04
CA VAL A 192 15.41 -0.31 4.32
C VAL A 192 16.43 0.81 4.33
N ASN A 193 16.12 1.90 5.04
CA ASN A 193 17.06 2.97 5.33
C ASN A 193 17.70 2.72 6.71
N ASN A 194 19.00 2.46 6.73
CA ASN A 194 19.76 2.21 7.95
C ASN A 194 20.21 3.47 8.68
N GLY A 195 19.89 4.65 8.15
CA GLY A 195 20.26 5.92 8.77
C GLY A 195 19.91 7.11 7.90
N HIS A 196 20.79 7.44 6.97
CA HIS A 196 20.77 8.64 6.15
C HIS A 196 20.75 8.35 4.63
N ALA A 197 20.13 7.24 4.21
CA ALA A 197 20.02 6.93 2.79
C ALA A 197 19.31 8.07 2.05
N SER A 198 19.92 8.50 0.96
CA SER A 198 19.32 9.44 0.02
C SER A 198 18.34 8.72 -0.92
N CYS A 199 17.46 9.48 -1.58
CA CYS A 199 16.62 8.95 -2.64
C CYS A 199 17.46 8.29 -3.75
N LYS A 200 18.62 8.88 -4.08
CA LYS A 200 19.57 8.34 -5.06
C LYS A 200 20.10 6.96 -4.62
N ASP A 201 20.42 6.78 -3.35
CA ASP A 201 20.89 5.49 -2.83
C ASP A 201 19.81 4.42 -2.95
N VAL A 202 18.56 4.77 -2.55
CA VAL A 202 17.41 3.85 -2.70
C VAL A 202 17.21 3.47 -4.15
N LEU A 203 17.17 4.43 -5.08
CA LEU A 203 17.02 4.17 -6.50
C LEU A 203 18.14 3.30 -7.06
N ALA A 204 19.39 3.52 -6.65
CA ALA A 204 20.52 2.70 -7.07
C ALA A 204 20.37 1.23 -6.63
N VAL A 205 19.85 0.98 -5.41
CA VAL A 205 19.52 -0.37 -4.95
C VAL A 205 18.41 -0.98 -5.79
N LEU A 206 17.32 -0.22 -6.04
CA LEU A 206 16.18 -0.71 -6.82
C LEU A 206 16.59 -1.09 -8.25
N HIS A 207 17.36 -0.25 -8.93
CA HIS A 207 17.83 -0.50 -10.29
C HIS A 207 18.80 -1.69 -10.37
N GLU A 208 19.71 -1.86 -9.38
CA GLU A 208 20.59 -3.04 -9.36
C GLU A 208 19.79 -4.32 -9.19
N VAL A 209 18.75 -4.33 -8.35
CA VAL A 209 17.83 -5.48 -8.21
C VAL A 209 17.13 -5.79 -9.53
N GLN A 210 16.54 -4.77 -10.18
CA GLN A 210 15.89 -4.94 -11.48
C GLN A 210 16.85 -5.49 -12.54
N LYS A 211 18.07 -4.95 -12.60
CA LYS A 211 19.12 -5.40 -13.51
C LYS A 211 19.48 -6.86 -13.29
N ARG A 212 19.75 -7.26 -12.03
CA ARG A 212 20.13 -8.65 -11.70
C ARG A 212 19.01 -9.65 -11.97
N ILE A 213 17.77 -9.26 -11.71
CA ILE A 213 16.61 -10.10 -12.05
C ILE A 213 16.50 -10.23 -13.58
N MET A 214 16.67 -9.13 -14.33
CA MET A 214 16.67 -9.18 -15.80
C MET A 214 17.79 -10.07 -16.35
N ASP A 215 19.01 -9.95 -15.80
CA ASP A 215 20.17 -10.74 -16.24
C ASP A 215 19.98 -12.23 -15.99
N ASN A 216 19.36 -12.64 -14.88
CA ASN A 216 19.23 -14.03 -14.47
C ASN A 216 17.92 -14.70 -14.95
N TYR A 217 16.83 -13.95 -15.00
CA TYR A 217 15.48 -14.49 -15.27
C TYR A 217 14.89 -14.02 -16.60
N HIS A 218 15.49 -12.98 -17.23
CA HIS A 218 14.96 -12.30 -18.43
C HIS A 218 13.55 -11.73 -18.21
N ILE A 219 13.27 -11.29 -16.96
CA ILE A 219 11.99 -10.73 -16.54
C ILE A 219 12.20 -9.30 -16.08
N HIS A 220 11.39 -8.38 -16.61
CA HIS A 220 11.28 -7.03 -16.08
C HIS A 220 10.38 -7.03 -14.84
N VAL A 221 10.84 -6.43 -13.74
CA VAL A 221 10.10 -6.26 -12.50
C VAL A 221 9.85 -4.77 -12.28
N PRO A 222 8.63 -4.27 -12.57
CA PRO A 222 8.30 -2.87 -12.39
C PRO A 222 8.32 -2.48 -10.91
N LEU A 223 8.53 -1.20 -10.64
CA LEU A 223 8.44 -0.65 -9.28
C LEU A 223 6.96 -0.53 -8.85
N ASP A 224 6.66 -0.96 -7.63
CA ASP A 224 5.38 -0.72 -6.95
C ASP A 224 5.39 0.63 -6.21
N VAL A 225 6.56 1.08 -5.77
CA VAL A 225 6.73 2.38 -5.13
C VAL A 225 6.64 3.53 -6.13
N ARG A 226 5.98 4.61 -5.72
CA ARG A 226 5.91 5.84 -6.52
C ARG A 226 7.03 6.80 -6.13
N ILE A 227 7.76 7.27 -7.13
CA ILE A 227 8.86 8.21 -6.96
C ILE A 227 8.34 9.61 -7.25
N LEU A 228 8.34 10.48 -6.25
CA LEU A 228 7.79 11.84 -6.35
C LEU A 228 8.86 12.89 -6.02
N GLY A 229 8.72 14.09 -6.59
CA GLY A 229 9.51 15.26 -6.27
C GLY A 229 10.50 15.67 -7.35
N GLU A 230 11.30 16.69 -7.03
CA GLU A 230 12.25 17.27 -7.99
C GLU A 230 13.47 16.39 -8.22
N GLY A 231 14.01 16.45 -9.44
CA GLY A 231 15.23 15.75 -9.81
C GLY A 231 15.10 14.25 -9.99
N VAL A 232 13.88 13.71 -9.92
CA VAL A 232 13.59 12.30 -10.19
C VAL A 232 12.65 12.15 -11.38
N LYS A 233 12.87 11.11 -12.19
CA LYS A 233 11.89 10.70 -13.21
C LYS A 233 10.86 9.79 -12.55
N GLN A 234 9.59 9.97 -12.90
CA GLN A 234 8.58 8.98 -12.57
C GLN A 234 8.87 7.72 -13.41
N GLU A 235 9.23 6.64 -12.73
CA GLU A 235 9.39 5.32 -13.32
C GLU A 235 8.26 4.42 -12.79
N ARG A 236 7.54 3.82 -13.71
CA ARG A 236 6.59 2.73 -13.45
C ARG A 236 6.77 1.62 -14.46
#